data_8e576cf8b4ae9b93f0d8ff967d21464e
#
_entry.id   8e576cf8b4ae9b93f0d8ff967d21464e
#
_cell.length_a   1.000
_cell.length_b   1.000
_cell.length_c   1.000
_cell.angle_alpha   90.00
_cell.angle_beta   90.00
_cell.angle_gamma   90.00
#
_symmetry.space_group_name_H-M   'P 1'
#
loop_
_entity.id
_entity.type
_entity.pdbx_description
1 polymer ?
#
loop_
_entity_poly.entity_id
_entity_poly.type
_entity_poly.pdbx_seq_one_letter_code
_entity_poly.pdbx_strand_id
1 'polypeptide(L)'
;REIDRLMAIITRLRDEGKVVLYVSHRMEEVFRICNAVTVFKDGRYVRTFEDMSALTHDQLVTCMVGRDIQDIYDYRSRERGEVALKVQGLLGPGLREPVSFQVHKGEILGLFGLVGAGRTELFRLLSGLTRTTAGQLELCGEKLQLRSPRDAIAAGVLLCPEDRKKEGIIALSSVAENINISARSTHSRFGWLLREGWEKGNADQQIKAMKVKTPNAEQKIMYLSGGNQQKAILGRWLSMPMKVLLLDEPTRGIDIGAKSEIYQIIHNLAASGIAVIVVSSDLMEVMGISDRILAMSEGALTGEVARDQAGEARLLQLALPRSRA
;
A
#
# COMPACT_ATOMS: atom_id res chain seq x y z
N ARG A 1 -1.21 -22.28 11.57
CA ARG A 1 -1.16 -22.98 12.88
C ARG A 1 -1.97 -22.28 13.99
N GLU A 2 -1.83 -20.96 14.23
CA GLU A 2 -2.61 -20.27 15.28
C GLU A 2 -4.10 -20.16 14.91
N ILE A 3 -4.40 -19.82 13.67
CA ILE A 3 -5.76 -19.76 13.16
C ILE A 3 -6.45 -21.12 13.28
N ASP A 4 -5.78 -22.21 12.92
CA ASP A 4 -6.38 -23.55 12.99
C ASP A 4 -6.70 -23.95 14.44
N ARG A 5 -5.87 -23.57 15.40
CA ARG A 5 -6.16 -23.75 16.84
C ARG A 5 -7.38 -22.95 17.28
N LEU A 6 -7.47 -21.68 16.85
CA LEU A 6 -8.64 -20.85 17.16
C LEU A 6 -9.90 -21.44 16.56
N MET A 7 -9.86 -21.86 15.29
CA MET A 7 -11.00 -22.50 14.61
C MET A 7 -11.46 -23.76 15.35
N ALA A 8 -10.53 -24.62 15.81
CA ALA A 8 -10.84 -25.81 16.59
C ALA A 8 -11.53 -25.49 17.93
N ILE A 9 -11.08 -24.42 18.62
CA ILE A 9 -11.71 -23.97 19.87
C ILE A 9 -13.13 -23.46 19.61
N ILE A 10 -13.34 -22.65 18.58
CA ILE A 10 -14.66 -22.12 18.21
C ILE A 10 -15.62 -23.27 17.87
N THR A 11 -15.16 -24.24 17.07
CA THR A 11 -15.96 -25.41 16.69
C THR A 11 -16.38 -26.19 17.93
N ARG A 12 -15.44 -26.44 18.87
CA ARG A 12 -15.77 -27.15 20.12
C ARG A 12 -16.81 -26.40 20.96
N LEU A 13 -16.65 -25.07 21.12
CA LEU A 13 -17.62 -24.26 21.86
C LEU A 13 -19.03 -24.31 21.24
N ARG A 14 -19.08 -24.26 19.90
CA ARG A 14 -20.34 -24.44 19.16
C ARG A 14 -20.95 -25.80 19.41
N ASP A 15 -20.17 -26.88 19.37
CA ASP A 15 -20.63 -28.26 19.56
C ASP A 15 -21.05 -28.48 21.02
N GLU A 16 -20.55 -27.72 21.98
CA GLU A 16 -21.01 -27.66 23.38
C GLU A 16 -22.29 -26.82 23.54
N GLY A 17 -22.92 -26.35 22.44
CA GLY A 17 -24.17 -25.58 22.46
C GLY A 17 -23.99 -24.10 22.83
N LYS A 18 -22.77 -23.56 22.76
CA LYS A 18 -22.52 -22.13 23.01
C LYS A 18 -22.81 -21.30 21.77
N VAL A 19 -23.34 -20.09 21.97
CA VAL A 19 -23.45 -19.08 20.93
C VAL A 19 -22.13 -18.35 20.83
N VAL A 20 -21.53 -18.32 19.64
CA VAL A 20 -20.26 -17.64 19.38
C VAL A 20 -20.49 -16.51 18.40
N LEU A 21 -20.16 -15.29 18.81
CA LEU A 21 -20.10 -14.14 17.92
C LEU A 21 -18.64 -13.94 17.46
N TYR A 22 -18.42 -14.07 16.14
CA TYR A 22 -17.11 -13.93 15.54
C TYR A 22 -17.07 -12.72 14.60
N VAL A 23 -16.18 -11.76 14.90
CA VAL A 23 -16.02 -10.56 14.09
C VAL A 23 -14.73 -10.66 13.30
N SER A 24 -14.84 -10.73 11.99
CA SER A 24 -13.69 -10.79 11.07
C SER A 24 -14.02 -10.10 9.75
N HIS A 25 -12.98 -9.63 9.06
CA HIS A 25 -13.05 -9.20 7.67
C HIS A 25 -12.40 -10.23 6.72
N ARG A 26 -11.95 -11.36 7.27
CA ARG A 26 -11.32 -12.46 6.50
C ARG A 26 -12.40 -13.46 6.09
N MET A 27 -12.72 -13.44 4.81
CA MET A 27 -13.80 -14.25 4.25
C MET A 27 -13.59 -15.74 4.49
N GLU A 28 -12.37 -16.25 4.30
CA GLU A 28 -12.03 -17.65 4.50
C GLU A 28 -12.40 -18.15 5.91
N GLU A 29 -12.17 -17.31 6.93
CA GLU A 29 -12.53 -17.63 8.31
C GLU A 29 -14.03 -17.65 8.49
N VAL A 30 -14.74 -16.64 7.95
CA VAL A 30 -16.20 -16.52 8.03
C VAL A 30 -16.89 -17.71 7.37
N PHE A 31 -16.51 -18.04 6.15
CA PHE A 31 -17.10 -19.19 5.43
C PHE A 31 -16.78 -20.55 6.08
N ARG A 32 -15.66 -20.65 6.80
CA ARG A 32 -15.25 -21.89 7.46
C ARG A 32 -16.02 -22.21 8.73
N ILE A 33 -16.44 -21.19 9.51
CA ILE A 33 -16.97 -21.43 10.88
C ILE A 33 -18.36 -20.86 11.12
N CYS A 34 -18.81 -19.88 10.35
CA CYS A 34 -20.08 -19.20 10.61
C CYS A 34 -21.26 -19.97 9.99
N ASN A 35 -22.39 -20.02 10.70
CA ASN A 35 -23.66 -20.56 10.21
C ASN A 35 -24.51 -19.46 9.56
N ALA A 36 -24.35 -18.23 10.04
CA ALA A 36 -24.99 -17.04 9.52
C ALA A 36 -24.00 -15.88 9.56
N VAL A 37 -24.16 -14.89 8.70
CA VAL A 37 -23.31 -13.70 8.70
C VAL A 37 -24.15 -12.43 8.61
N THR A 38 -23.81 -11.47 9.48
CA THR A 38 -24.39 -10.11 9.43
C THR A 38 -23.34 -9.13 9.01
N VAL A 39 -23.61 -8.40 7.94
CA VAL A 39 -22.71 -7.37 7.39
C VAL A 39 -23.00 -6.03 8.01
N PHE A 40 -21.94 -5.41 8.56
CA PHE A 40 -21.94 -4.02 9.01
C PHE A 40 -20.97 -3.20 8.15
N LYS A 41 -21.36 -1.99 7.82
CA LYS A 41 -20.54 -1.02 7.10
C LYS A 41 -20.68 0.36 7.73
N ASP A 42 -19.57 1.01 8.06
CA ASP A 42 -19.54 2.35 8.67
C ASP A 42 -20.48 2.48 9.91
N GLY A 43 -20.53 1.42 10.75
CA GLY A 43 -21.39 1.37 11.94
C GLY A 43 -22.87 1.14 11.65
N ARG A 44 -23.26 0.87 10.42
CA ARG A 44 -24.65 0.61 10.01
C ARG A 44 -24.83 -0.85 9.60
N TYR A 45 -25.98 -1.40 9.97
CA TYR A 45 -26.43 -2.70 9.47
C TYR A 45 -26.67 -2.61 7.95
N VAL A 46 -26.17 -3.60 7.21
CA VAL A 46 -26.39 -3.73 5.76
C VAL A 46 -27.34 -4.88 5.48
N ARG A 47 -26.96 -6.09 5.86
CA ARG A 47 -27.72 -7.31 5.57
C ARG A 47 -27.29 -8.47 6.47
N THR A 48 -28.24 -9.38 6.75
CA THR A 48 -27.96 -10.71 7.35
C THR A 48 -28.21 -11.80 6.31
N PHE A 49 -27.33 -12.75 6.24
CA PHE A 49 -27.46 -14.01 5.51
C PHE A 49 -27.58 -15.12 6.55
N GLU A 50 -28.75 -15.72 6.64
CA GLU A 50 -29.04 -16.79 7.60
C GLU A 50 -28.55 -18.16 7.10
N ASP A 51 -28.40 -18.32 5.79
CA ASP A 51 -27.87 -19.52 5.14
C ASP A 51 -26.58 -19.19 4.37
N MET A 52 -25.50 -19.85 4.80
CA MET A 52 -24.18 -19.72 4.18
C MET A 52 -24.01 -20.59 2.93
N SER A 53 -24.88 -21.59 2.71
CA SER A 53 -24.71 -22.55 1.62
C SER A 53 -24.89 -21.96 0.23
N ALA A 54 -25.74 -20.94 0.10
CA ALA A 54 -26.01 -20.22 -1.15
C ALA A 54 -25.21 -18.92 -1.29
N LEU A 55 -24.45 -18.53 -0.25
CA LEU A 55 -23.71 -17.28 -0.23
C LEU A 55 -22.35 -17.44 -0.91
N THR A 56 -22.08 -16.60 -1.92
CA THR A 56 -20.76 -16.54 -2.55
C THR A 56 -19.86 -15.50 -1.90
N HIS A 57 -18.54 -15.68 -2.05
CA HIS A 57 -17.55 -14.67 -1.63
C HIS A 57 -17.85 -13.30 -2.23
N ASP A 58 -18.16 -13.25 -3.53
CA ASP A 58 -18.43 -12.03 -4.27
C ASP A 58 -19.65 -11.29 -3.72
N GLN A 59 -20.73 -11.99 -3.42
CA GLN A 59 -21.92 -11.40 -2.81
C GLN A 59 -21.65 -10.78 -1.45
N LEU A 60 -20.86 -11.47 -0.60
CA LEU A 60 -20.51 -10.97 0.72
C LEU A 60 -19.63 -9.72 0.62
N VAL A 61 -18.62 -9.75 -0.24
CA VAL A 61 -17.73 -8.61 -0.50
C VAL A 61 -18.51 -7.44 -1.09
N THR A 62 -19.41 -7.67 -2.05
CA THR A 62 -20.28 -6.64 -2.62
C THR A 62 -21.12 -5.95 -1.53
N CYS A 63 -21.68 -6.71 -0.58
CA CYS A 63 -22.41 -6.14 0.55
C CYS A 63 -21.50 -5.30 1.49
N MET A 64 -20.27 -5.73 1.73
CA MET A 64 -19.33 -5.03 2.58
C MET A 64 -18.80 -3.75 1.95
N VAL A 65 -18.45 -3.80 0.66
CA VAL A 65 -17.87 -2.68 -0.09
C VAL A 65 -18.95 -1.80 -0.70
N GLY A 66 -20.08 -2.39 -1.12
CA GLY A 66 -21.16 -1.73 -1.85
C GLY A 66 -20.87 -1.58 -3.35
N ARG A 67 -19.93 -2.39 -3.89
CA ARG A 67 -19.54 -2.47 -5.31
C ARG A 67 -19.13 -3.89 -5.64
N ASP A 68 -19.16 -4.27 -6.91
CA ASP A 68 -18.66 -5.56 -7.38
C ASP A 68 -17.14 -5.68 -7.18
N ILE A 69 -16.65 -6.91 -6.99
CA ILE A 69 -15.23 -7.18 -6.75
C ILE A 69 -14.36 -6.67 -7.90
N GLN A 70 -14.83 -6.79 -9.13
CA GLN A 70 -14.11 -6.28 -10.31
C GLN A 70 -13.94 -4.75 -10.27
N ASP A 71 -14.88 -4.04 -9.62
CA ASP A 71 -14.83 -2.59 -9.45
C ASP A 71 -13.98 -2.13 -8.25
N ILE A 72 -13.50 -3.06 -7.41
CA ILE A 72 -12.68 -2.72 -6.23
C ILE A 72 -11.38 -2.05 -6.66
N TYR A 73 -10.74 -2.57 -7.70
CA TYR A 73 -9.47 -2.06 -8.19
C TYR A 73 -9.63 -0.82 -9.06
N ASP A 74 -10.81 -0.57 -9.66
CA ASP A 74 -11.17 0.59 -10.52
C ASP A 74 -10.04 0.95 -11.51
N TYR A 75 -9.42 -0.07 -12.11
CA TYR A 75 -8.31 0.15 -13.02
C TYR A 75 -8.77 0.96 -14.26
N ARG A 76 -7.97 1.97 -14.56
CA ARG A 76 -8.17 2.80 -15.77
C ARG A 76 -6.86 2.83 -16.54
N SER A 77 -6.93 2.48 -17.82
CA SER A 77 -5.77 2.61 -18.71
C SER A 77 -5.33 4.07 -18.79
N ARG A 78 -4.02 4.29 -18.76
CA ARG A 78 -3.39 5.61 -18.81
C ARG A 78 -2.29 5.62 -19.86
N GLU A 79 -2.09 6.78 -20.48
CA GLU A 79 -0.91 6.98 -21.31
C GLU A 79 0.32 7.14 -20.42
N ARG A 80 1.38 6.42 -20.76
CA ARG A 80 2.67 6.56 -20.08
C ARG A 80 3.36 7.82 -20.59
N GLY A 81 3.76 8.69 -19.68
CA GLY A 81 4.54 9.88 -20.00
C GLY A 81 6.03 9.56 -20.18
N GLU A 82 6.86 10.59 -20.03
CA GLU A 82 8.32 10.48 -20.02
C GLU A 82 8.80 9.60 -18.85
N VAL A 83 10.05 9.13 -18.94
CA VAL A 83 10.68 8.39 -17.84
C VAL A 83 10.80 9.28 -16.61
N ALA A 84 10.18 8.89 -15.53
CA ALA A 84 10.26 9.57 -14.24
C ALA A 84 11.45 9.06 -13.41
N LEU A 85 11.61 7.74 -13.30
CA LEU A 85 12.72 7.12 -12.58
C LEU A 85 13.37 6.07 -13.48
N LYS A 86 14.69 6.14 -13.60
CA LYS A 86 15.51 5.13 -14.28
C LYS A 86 16.52 4.55 -13.31
N VAL A 87 16.49 3.26 -13.18
CA VAL A 87 17.37 2.45 -12.32
C VAL A 87 18.29 1.64 -13.23
N GLN A 88 19.60 1.77 -13.07
CA GLN A 88 20.60 1.11 -13.93
C GLN A 88 21.62 0.39 -13.07
N GLY A 89 21.64 -0.94 -13.14
CA GLY A 89 22.61 -1.77 -12.45
C GLY A 89 22.67 -1.57 -10.94
N LEU A 90 21.53 -1.21 -10.31
CA LEU A 90 21.45 -0.92 -8.89
C LEU A 90 21.78 -2.18 -8.09
N LEU A 91 22.74 -2.08 -7.18
CA LEU A 91 23.11 -3.14 -6.27
C LEU A 91 23.28 -2.59 -4.84
N GLY A 92 22.98 -3.42 -3.87
CA GLY A 92 23.12 -3.09 -2.45
C GLY A 92 22.63 -4.22 -1.56
N PRO A 93 22.64 -4.03 -0.23
CA PRO A 93 22.19 -5.04 0.72
C PRO A 93 20.79 -5.53 0.40
N GLY A 94 20.62 -6.86 0.34
CA GLY A 94 19.36 -7.53 0.01
C GLY A 94 19.13 -7.78 -1.48
N LEU A 95 19.94 -7.21 -2.37
CA LEU A 95 19.95 -7.56 -3.79
C LEU A 95 21.09 -8.52 -4.11
N ARG A 96 20.80 -9.58 -4.85
CA ARG A 96 21.75 -10.60 -5.25
C ARG A 96 22.39 -10.31 -6.61
N GLU A 97 21.62 -9.65 -7.48
CA GLU A 97 22.02 -9.27 -8.83
C GLU A 97 21.74 -7.79 -9.08
N PRO A 98 22.47 -7.13 -9.99
CA PRO A 98 22.18 -5.76 -10.37
C PRO A 98 20.78 -5.61 -10.95
N VAL A 99 20.01 -4.66 -10.43
CA VAL A 99 18.63 -4.39 -10.83
C VAL A 99 18.58 -3.22 -11.79
N SER A 100 17.87 -3.39 -12.91
CA SER A 100 17.65 -2.33 -13.91
C SER A 100 16.21 -2.32 -14.37
N PHE A 101 15.57 -1.14 -14.29
CA PHE A 101 14.22 -0.89 -14.82
C PHE A 101 13.96 0.62 -14.95
N GLN A 102 12.84 0.96 -15.57
CA GLN A 102 12.38 2.34 -15.69
C GLN A 102 10.94 2.44 -15.21
N VAL A 103 10.52 3.61 -14.76
CA VAL A 103 9.11 3.93 -14.45
C VAL A 103 8.77 5.27 -15.08
N HIS A 104 7.60 5.36 -15.69
CA HIS A 104 7.16 6.53 -16.42
C HIS A 104 6.23 7.42 -15.57
N LYS A 105 6.15 8.69 -15.89
CA LYS A 105 5.13 9.58 -15.33
C LYS A 105 3.73 9.02 -15.62
N GLY A 106 2.87 8.98 -14.62
CA GLY A 106 1.52 8.46 -14.75
C GLY A 106 1.41 6.93 -14.71
N GLU A 107 2.51 6.21 -14.55
CA GLU A 107 2.55 4.76 -14.52
C GLU A 107 2.42 4.24 -13.08
N ILE A 108 1.67 3.14 -12.93
CA ILE A 108 1.69 2.30 -11.72
C ILE A 108 2.45 1.01 -12.07
N LEU A 109 3.68 0.90 -11.56
CA LEU A 109 4.52 -0.29 -11.69
C LEU A 109 4.30 -1.20 -10.49
N GLY A 110 3.79 -2.40 -10.71
CA GLY A 110 3.71 -3.45 -9.70
C GLY A 110 5.05 -4.13 -9.50
N LEU A 111 5.39 -4.46 -8.27
CA LEU A 111 6.55 -5.26 -7.91
C LEU A 111 6.07 -6.46 -7.09
N PHE A 112 6.14 -7.64 -7.69
CA PHE A 112 5.67 -8.89 -7.10
C PHE A 112 6.83 -9.83 -6.77
N GLY A 113 6.68 -10.62 -5.70
CA GLY A 113 7.62 -11.65 -5.29
C GLY A 113 7.19 -12.28 -3.96
N LEU A 114 7.72 -13.42 -3.64
CA LEU A 114 7.46 -14.09 -2.37
C LEU A 114 8.16 -13.37 -1.20
N VAL A 115 7.83 -13.75 0.03
CA VAL A 115 8.51 -13.22 1.23
C VAL A 115 10.01 -13.48 1.11
N GLY A 116 10.83 -12.44 1.33
CA GLY A 116 12.28 -12.51 1.17
C GLY A 116 12.78 -12.33 -0.27
N ALA A 117 11.92 -11.95 -1.22
CA ALA A 117 12.31 -11.70 -2.60
C ALA A 117 13.21 -10.47 -2.83
N GLY A 118 13.40 -9.60 -1.81
CA GLY A 118 14.24 -8.40 -1.92
C GLY A 118 13.48 -7.11 -2.27
N ARG A 119 12.15 -7.13 -2.25
CA ARG A 119 11.29 -6.00 -2.64
C ARG A 119 11.45 -4.80 -1.71
N THR A 120 11.32 -5.01 -0.42
CA THR A 120 11.50 -3.96 0.61
C THR A 120 12.93 -3.43 0.62
N GLU A 121 13.92 -4.30 0.41
CA GLU A 121 15.33 -3.93 0.29
C GLU A 121 15.56 -3.01 -0.91
N LEU A 122 14.95 -3.32 -2.05
CA LEU A 122 14.99 -2.43 -3.22
C LEU A 122 14.39 -1.05 -2.89
N PHE A 123 13.25 -0.99 -2.22
CA PHE A 123 12.64 0.28 -1.79
C PHE A 123 13.53 1.05 -0.80
N ARG A 124 14.22 0.37 0.09
CA ARG A 124 15.19 0.99 1.01
C ARG A 124 16.37 1.61 0.27
N LEU A 125 16.83 1.00 -0.83
CA LEU A 125 17.87 1.57 -1.69
C LEU A 125 17.34 2.77 -2.48
N LEU A 126 16.13 2.69 -3.06
CA LEU A 126 15.50 3.76 -3.83
C LEU A 126 15.11 4.97 -2.99
N SER A 127 14.89 4.78 -1.69
CA SER A 127 14.56 5.86 -0.74
C SER A 127 15.77 6.39 0.03
N GLY A 128 16.98 5.85 -0.21
CA GLY A 128 18.19 6.27 0.50
C GLY A 128 18.26 5.82 1.97
N LEU A 129 17.36 4.94 2.42
CA LEU A 129 17.41 4.31 3.75
C LEU A 129 18.62 3.36 3.87
N THR A 130 19.00 2.74 2.77
CA THR A 130 20.20 1.90 2.66
C THR A 130 21.06 2.42 1.52
N ARG A 131 22.38 2.43 1.70
CA ARG A 131 23.30 2.90 0.66
C ARG A 131 23.46 1.86 -0.45
N THR A 132 23.46 2.33 -1.68
CA THR A 132 23.79 1.53 -2.85
C THR A 132 25.28 1.21 -2.89
N THR A 133 25.66 0.01 -3.33
CA THR A 133 27.05 -0.40 -3.53
C THR A 133 27.51 -0.22 -4.97
N ALA A 134 26.57 -0.28 -5.93
CA ALA A 134 26.81 -0.05 -7.35
C ALA A 134 25.53 0.43 -8.04
N GLY A 135 25.67 0.88 -9.28
CA GLY A 135 24.58 1.34 -10.13
C GLY A 135 24.32 2.84 -10.09
N GLN A 136 23.33 3.27 -10.84
CA GLN A 136 22.96 4.68 -10.99
C GLN A 136 21.45 4.83 -10.95
N LEU A 137 21.02 5.98 -10.43
CA LEU A 137 19.63 6.43 -10.42
C LEU A 137 19.55 7.72 -11.21
N GLU A 138 18.53 7.84 -12.07
CA GLU A 138 18.18 9.09 -12.75
C GLU A 138 16.71 9.40 -12.44
N LEU A 139 16.43 10.64 -12.06
CA LEU A 139 15.08 11.14 -11.77
C LEU A 139 14.75 12.26 -12.76
N CYS A 140 13.76 12.05 -13.61
CA CYS A 140 13.38 13.01 -14.68
C CYS A 140 14.57 13.44 -15.57
N GLY A 141 15.46 12.50 -15.92
CA GLY A 141 16.64 12.72 -16.75
C GLY A 141 17.87 13.27 -16.00
N GLU A 142 17.74 13.61 -14.72
CA GLU A 142 18.86 14.10 -13.91
C GLU A 142 19.42 13.00 -13.01
N LYS A 143 20.74 12.94 -12.87
CA LYS A 143 21.41 11.98 -11.99
C LYS A 143 20.99 12.21 -10.54
N LEU A 144 20.46 11.15 -9.90
CA LEU A 144 20.04 11.16 -8.51
C LEU A 144 21.09 10.46 -7.63
N GLN A 145 21.61 11.19 -6.63
CA GLN A 145 22.52 10.64 -5.63
C GLN A 145 21.85 10.66 -4.25
N LEU A 146 21.63 9.47 -3.69
CA LEU A 146 20.99 9.32 -2.38
C LEU A 146 22.04 8.93 -1.33
N ARG A 147 22.25 9.81 -0.36
CA ARG A 147 23.10 9.57 0.81
C ARG A 147 22.26 9.30 2.06
N SER A 148 21.00 9.75 2.02
CA SER A 148 20.05 9.68 3.13
C SER A 148 18.61 9.73 2.61
N PRO A 149 17.61 9.33 3.41
CA PRO A 149 16.19 9.52 3.09
C PRO A 149 15.82 10.99 2.82
N ARG A 150 16.52 11.92 3.47
CA ARG A 150 16.30 13.36 3.26
C ARG A 150 16.57 13.78 1.82
N ASP A 151 17.59 13.19 1.17
CA ASP A 151 17.91 13.47 -0.22
C ASP A 151 16.80 12.96 -1.15
N ALA A 152 16.27 11.77 -0.89
CA ALA A 152 15.15 11.19 -1.64
C ALA A 152 13.90 12.08 -1.52
N ILE A 153 13.54 12.45 -0.29
CA ILE A 153 12.39 13.34 -0.02
C ILE A 153 12.57 14.69 -0.74
N ALA A 154 13.74 15.30 -0.65
CA ALA A 154 14.04 16.57 -1.29
C ALA A 154 13.96 16.49 -2.83
N ALA A 155 14.33 15.34 -3.41
CA ALA A 155 14.25 15.09 -4.85
C ALA A 155 12.81 14.78 -5.32
N GLY A 156 11.90 14.40 -4.40
CA GLY A 156 10.53 14.00 -4.69
C GLY A 156 10.33 12.51 -4.86
N VAL A 157 11.22 11.67 -4.30
CA VAL A 157 11.04 10.22 -4.17
C VAL A 157 10.58 9.92 -2.75
N LEU A 158 9.32 9.51 -2.59
CA LEU A 158 8.64 9.41 -1.32
C LEU A 158 8.24 7.96 -1.03
N LEU A 159 8.42 7.51 0.20
CA LEU A 159 8.15 6.13 0.62
C LEU A 159 7.03 6.05 1.65
N CYS A 160 6.03 5.21 1.38
CA CYS A 160 5.11 4.68 2.38
C CYS A 160 5.61 3.29 2.79
N PRO A 161 6.09 3.10 4.03
CA PRO A 161 6.70 1.86 4.47
C PRO A 161 5.67 0.77 4.76
N GLU A 162 6.11 -0.50 4.77
CA GLU A 162 5.30 -1.68 5.07
C GLU A 162 4.69 -1.63 6.48
N ASP A 163 5.53 -1.42 7.51
CA ASP A 163 5.06 -1.31 8.89
C ASP A 163 4.71 0.15 9.23
N ARG A 164 3.49 0.55 8.84
CA ARG A 164 3.02 1.92 9.12
C ARG A 164 3.04 2.28 10.60
N LYS A 165 2.86 1.32 11.52
CA LYS A 165 2.82 1.59 12.97
C LYS A 165 4.20 1.89 13.53
N LYS A 166 5.24 1.25 13.03
CA LYS A 166 6.62 1.45 13.49
C LYS A 166 7.36 2.55 12.71
N GLU A 167 7.13 2.61 11.39
CA GLU A 167 7.92 3.45 10.49
C GLU A 167 7.10 4.57 9.82
N GLY A 168 5.78 4.42 9.73
CA GLY A 168 4.92 5.33 8.97
C GLY A 168 4.30 6.45 9.81
N ILE A 169 3.98 6.23 11.08
CA ILE A 169 3.27 7.21 11.93
C ILE A 169 3.99 7.47 13.25
N ILE A 170 3.77 8.67 13.80
CA ILE A 170 4.11 8.98 15.19
C ILE A 170 2.83 8.79 16.00
N ALA A 171 2.69 7.62 16.63
CA ALA A 171 1.44 7.11 17.19
C ALA A 171 0.77 8.07 18.20
N LEU A 172 1.55 8.73 19.04
CA LEU A 172 1.07 9.64 20.10
C LEU A 172 0.77 11.06 19.59
N SER A 173 1.23 11.39 18.39
CA SER A 173 0.99 12.69 17.75
C SER A 173 -0.38 12.73 17.07
N SER A 174 -0.89 13.95 16.85
CA SER A 174 -2.16 14.20 16.18
C SER A 174 -2.12 13.82 14.70
N VAL A 175 -3.30 13.73 14.08
CA VAL A 175 -3.42 13.56 12.62
C VAL A 175 -2.76 14.72 11.90
N ALA A 176 -2.97 15.96 12.37
CA ALA A 176 -2.36 17.17 11.80
C ALA A 176 -0.84 17.12 11.86
N GLU A 177 -0.25 16.76 13.01
CA GLU A 177 1.21 16.64 13.15
C GLU A 177 1.78 15.56 12.24
N ASN A 178 1.11 14.40 12.13
CA ASN A 178 1.53 13.32 11.23
C ASN A 178 1.47 13.72 9.76
N ILE A 179 0.51 14.52 9.35
CA ILE A 179 0.41 15.03 7.97
C ILE A 179 1.52 16.07 7.71
N ASN A 180 1.75 16.97 8.64
CA ASN A 180 2.64 18.14 8.42
C ASN A 180 4.12 17.86 8.58
N ILE A 181 4.51 16.79 9.31
CA ILE A 181 5.89 16.58 9.77
C ILE A 181 6.94 16.66 8.68
N SER A 182 6.70 16.09 7.50
CA SER A 182 7.67 16.08 6.40
C SER A 182 7.79 17.45 5.73
N ALA A 183 6.69 18.19 5.63
CA ALA A 183 6.65 19.50 4.98
C ALA A 183 7.08 20.67 5.89
N ARG A 184 7.24 20.44 7.20
CA ARG A 184 7.67 21.45 8.16
C ARG A 184 8.99 22.11 7.76
N SER A 185 9.95 21.33 7.29
CA SER A 185 11.28 21.84 6.88
C SER A 185 11.23 22.80 5.69
N THR A 186 10.27 22.62 4.79
CA THR A 186 10.09 23.46 3.59
C THR A 186 9.22 24.69 3.83
N HIS A 187 8.38 24.68 4.89
CA HIS A 187 7.43 25.75 5.20
C HIS A 187 7.77 26.50 6.50
N SER A 188 8.88 26.17 7.16
CA SER A 188 9.36 26.92 8.32
C SER A 188 10.02 28.23 7.89
N ARG A 189 9.80 29.31 8.67
CA ARG A 189 10.53 30.58 8.53
C ARG A 189 11.85 30.47 9.31
N PHE A 190 12.94 30.86 8.68
CA PHE A 190 14.30 30.74 9.26
C PHE A 190 14.71 29.31 9.66
N GLY A 191 14.07 28.28 9.10
CA GLY A 191 14.41 26.87 9.34
C GLY A 191 13.87 26.27 10.65
N TRP A 192 13.29 27.08 11.56
CA TRP A 192 12.81 26.61 12.87
C TRP A 192 11.45 27.18 13.29
N LEU A 193 11.04 28.34 12.77
CA LEU A 193 9.77 28.97 13.15
C LEU A 193 8.63 28.39 12.30
N LEU A 194 7.79 27.57 12.92
CA LEU A 194 6.62 26.99 12.27
C LEU A 194 5.52 28.03 12.08
N ARG A 195 4.79 27.93 10.98
CA ARG A 195 3.63 28.77 10.67
C ARG A 195 2.35 28.02 11.04
N GLU A 196 1.83 28.23 12.23
CA GLU A 196 0.63 27.53 12.73
C GLU A 196 -0.57 27.64 11.77
N GLY A 197 -0.81 28.80 11.18
CA GLY A 197 -1.88 28.99 10.22
C GLY A 197 -1.70 28.13 8.95
N TRP A 198 -0.46 27.93 8.47
CA TRP A 198 -0.17 27.03 7.37
C TRP A 198 -0.40 25.56 7.78
N GLU A 199 0.10 25.16 8.96
CA GLU A 199 -0.03 23.77 9.43
C GLU A 199 -1.49 23.36 9.54
N LYS A 200 -2.34 24.22 10.14
CA LYS A 200 -3.77 23.94 10.25
C LYS A 200 -4.43 23.86 8.86
N GLY A 201 -4.16 24.83 8.00
CA GLY A 201 -4.72 24.88 6.65
C GLY A 201 -4.32 23.66 5.81
N ASN A 202 -3.02 23.26 5.87
CA ASN A 202 -2.54 22.08 5.16
C ASN A 202 -3.16 20.79 5.71
N ALA A 203 -3.20 20.62 7.03
CA ALA A 203 -3.82 19.44 7.64
C ALA A 203 -5.30 19.29 7.24
N ASP A 204 -6.09 20.36 7.33
CA ASP A 204 -7.50 20.36 6.94
C ASP A 204 -7.67 20.03 5.44
N GLN A 205 -6.81 20.60 4.58
CA GLN A 205 -6.80 20.31 3.15
C GLN A 205 -6.51 18.83 2.87
N GLN A 206 -5.48 18.25 3.50
CA GLN A 206 -5.09 16.86 3.26
C GLN A 206 -6.10 15.87 3.87
N ILE A 207 -6.66 16.15 5.04
CA ILE A 207 -7.74 15.37 5.65
C ILE A 207 -8.93 15.28 4.69
N LYS A 208 -9.31 16.41 4.10
CA LYS A 208 -10.39 16.47 3.11
C LYS A 208 -10.04 15.77 1.80
N ALA A 209 -8.87 16.03 1.24
CA ALA A 209 -8.41 15.45 -0.02
C ALA A 209 -8.32 13.92 0.04
N MET A 210 -7.79 13.39 1.14
CA MET A 210 -7.66 11.95 1.39
C MET A 210 -8.91 11.32 1.99
N LYS A 211 -9.95 12.12 2.28
CA LYS A 211 -11.17 11.65 2.97
C LYS A 211 -10.83 10.88 4.26
N VAL A 212 -9.91 11.41 5.07
CA VAL A 212 -9.55 10.80 6.36
C VAL A 212 -10.71 10.93 7.32
N LYS A 213 -11.26 9.81 7.77
CA LYS A 213 -12.34 9.79 8.79
C LYS A 213 -11.71 10.00 10.17
N THR A 214 -11.77 11.22 10.68
CA THR A 214 -11.32 11.63 12.00
C THR A 214 -12.32 12.61 12.61
N PRO A 215 -12.53 12.60 13.95
CA PRO A 215 -13.40 13.60 14.62
C PRO A 215 -12.90 15.03 14.45
N ASN A 216 -11.59 15.22 14.50
CA ASN A 216 -10.88 16.49 14.30
C ASN A 216 -9.42 16.24 13.94
N ALA A 217 -8.68 17.28 13.57
CA ALA A 217 -7.27 17.19 13.20
C ALA A 217 -6.34 16.89 14.39
N GLU A 218 -6.78 17.21 15.62
CA GLU A 218 -6.00 17.03 16.86
C GLU A 218 -6.13 15.60 17.44
N GLN A 219 -7.03 14.78 16.90
CA GLN A 219 -7.16 13.37 17.27
C GLN A 219 -5.80 12.66 17.12
N LYS A 220 -5.37 11.92 18.16
CA LYS A 220 -4.16 11.08 18.06
C LYS A 220 -4.35 10.03 16.98
N ILE A 221 -3.36 9.90 16.08
CA ILE A 221 -3.45 9.03 14.90
C ILE A 221 -3.59 7.55 15.27
N MET A 222 -3.08 7.14 16.45
CA MET A 222 -3.19 5.76 16.93
C MET A 222 -4.63 5.27 17.09
N TYR A 223 -5.59 6.17 17.30
CA TYR A 223 -7.00 5.83 17.46
C TYR A 223 -7.77 5.72 16.14
N LEU A 224 -7.14 6.01 15.01
CA LEU A 224 -7.74 5.83 13.70
C LEU A 224 -7.65 4.37 13.23
N SER A 225 -8.60 3.96 12.38
CA SER A 225 -8.51 2.69 11.67
C SER A 225 -7.27 2.65 10.76
N GLY A 226 -6.80 1.43 10.43
CA GLY A 226 -5.63 1.26 9.57
C GLY A 226 -5.73 1.98 8.23
N GLY A 227 -6.91 1.98 7.60
CA GLY A 227 -7.15 2.70 6.35
C GLY A 227 -7.02 4.22 6.50
N ASN A 228 -7.51 4.79 7.61
CA ASN A 228 -7.38 6.23 7.86
C ASN A 228 -5.94 6.63 8.25
N GLN A 229 -5.19 5.78 8.95
CA GLN A 229 -3.76 5.97 9.17
C GLN A 229 -3.00 6.01 7.84
N GLN A 230 -3.28 5.07 6.93
CA GLN A 230 -2.66 5.02 5.60
C GLN A 230 -2.97 6.26 4.77
N LYS A 231 -4.23 6.71 4.79
CA LYS A 231 -4.63 7.96 4.13
C LYS A 231 -3.91 9.19 4.70
N ALA A 232 -3.68 9.25 6.01
CA ALA A 232 -2.93 10.33 6.64
C ALA A 232 -1.44 10.32 6.19
N ILE A 233 -0.83 9.13 6.04
CA ILE A 233 0.53 9.00 5.48
C ILE A 233 0.56 9.48 4.02
N LEU A 234 -0.41 9.11 3.20
CA LEU A 234 -0.52 9.60 1.82
C LEU A 234 -0.73 11.11 1.78
N GLY A 235 -1.57 11.66 2.66
CA GLY A 235 -1.77 13.10 2.82
C GLY A 235 -0.49 13.85 3.22
N ARG A 236 0.38 13.24 4.04
CA ARG A 236 1.71 13.77 4.34
C ARG A 236 2.52 14.02 3.07
N TRP A 237 2.52 13.04 2.17
CA TRP A 237 3.31 13.12 0.95
C TRP A 237 2.72 14.09 -0.08
N LEU A 238 1.40 14.28 -0.10
CA LEU A 238 0.77 15.32 -0.93
C LEU A 238 1.13 16.74 -0.52
N SER A 239 1.64 16.91 0.69
CA SER A 239 2.17 18.21 1.16
C SER A 239 3.57 18.51 0.65
N MET A 240 4.17 17.61 -0.15
CA MET A 240 5.53 17.69 -0.68
C MET A 240 5.52 17.61 -2.21
N PRO A 241 6.52 18.22 -2.89
CA PRO A 241 6.73 17.98 -4.31
C PRO A 241 7.01 16.48 -4.54
N MET A 242 6.07 15.78 -5.20
CA MET A 242 6.16 14.35 -5.42
C MET A 242 6.34 14.05 -6.91
N LYS A 243 7.37 13.28 -7.25
CA LYS A 243 7.64 12.78 -8.61
C LYS A 243 7.46 11.26 -8.68
N VAL A 244 7.92 10.56 -7.64
CA VAL A 244 7.84 9.10 -7.51
C VAL A 244 7.31 8.75 -6.13
N LEU A 245 6.32 7.88 -6.07
CA LEU A 245 5.75 7.35 -4.84
C LEU A 245 6.02 5.84 -4.75
N LEU A 246 6.73 5.44 -3.70
CA LEU A 246 7.01 4.05 -3.36
C LEU A 246 6.00 3.60 -2.30
N LEU A 247 5.22 2.58 -2.59
CA LEU A 247 4.19 2.02 -1.71
C LEU A 247 4.54 0.59 -1.34
N ASP A 248 4.99 0.37 -0.12
CA ASP A 248 5.30 -0.96 0.39
C ASP A 248 4.10 -1.51 1.18
N GLU A 249 3.44 -2.54 0.64
CA GLU A 249 2.26 -3.19 1.22
C GLU A 249 1.16 -2.17 1.63
N PRO A 250 0.69 -1.28 0.72
CA PRO A 250 -0.12 -0.12 1.08
C PRO A 250 -1.46 -0.46 1.72
N THR A 251 -1.96 -1.68 1.53
CA THR A 251 -3.26 -2.12 2.05
C THR A 251 -3.17 -3.23 3.08
N ARG A 252 -1.96 -3.57 3.55
CA ARG A 252 -1.76 -4.61 4.55
C ARG A 252 -2.48 -4.29 5.86
N GLY A 253 -3.32 -5.22 6.33
CA GLY A 253 -4.10 -5.07 7.55
C GLY A 253 -5.14 -3.95 7.50
N ILE A 254 -5.67 -3.68 6.31
CA ILE A 254 -6.74 -2.73 6.04
C ILE A 254 -7.97 -3.52 5.59
N ASP A 255 -9.14 -3.08 6.01
CA ASP A 255 -10.41 -3.69 5.59
C ASP A 255 -10.68 -3.46 4.09
N ILE A 256 -11.49 -4.34 3.52
CA ILE A 256 -11.75 -4.38 2.07
C ILE A 256 -12.35 -3.07 1.53
N GLY A 257 -13.21 -2.40 2.31
CA GLY A 257 -13.81 -1.13 1.91
C GLY A 257 -12.77 -0.01 1.83
N ALA A 258 -11.87 0.07 2.83
CA ALA A 258 -10.81 1.04 2.83
C ALA A 258 -9.71 0.74 1.79
N LYS A 259 -9.48 -0.53 1.41
CA LYS A 259 -8.58 -0.89 0.29
C LYS A 259 -9.00 -0.20 -1.00
N SER A 260 -10.28 -0.28 -1.37
CA SER A 260 -10.78 0.33 -2.61
C SER A 260 -10.59 1.85 -2.63
N GLU A 261 -10.74 2.52 -1.48
CA GLU A 261 -10.49 3.96 -1.38
C GLU A 261 -8.99 4.29 -1.58
N ILE A 262 -8.08 3.44 -1.09
CA ILE A 262 -6.63 3.59 -1.30
C ILE A 262 -6.28 3.38 -2.77
N TYR A 263 -6.86 2.38 -3.44
CA TYR A 263 -6.63 2.17 -4.88
C TYR A 263 -7.08 3.37 -5.70
N GLN A 264 -8.23 3.97 -5.39
CA GLN A 264 -8.68 5.19 -6.06
C GLN A 264 -7.69 6.35 -5.85
N ILE A 265 -7.13 6.50 -4.64
CA ILE A 265 -6.10 7.51 -4.37
C ILE A 265 -4.87 7.23 -5.23
N ILE A 266 -4.38 5.99 -5.30
CA ILE A 266 -3.23 5.58 -6.11
C ILE A 266 -3.47 5.90 -7.59
N HIS A 267 -4.65 5.55 -8.13
CA HIS A 267 -5.01 5.84 -9.52
C HIS A 267 -5.07 7.35 -9.79
N ASN A 268 -5.62 8.14 -8.87
CA ASN A 268 -5.69 9.59 -9.03
C ASN A 268 -4.29 10.23 -8.99
N LEU A 269 -3.38 9.73 -8.14
CA LEU A 269 -1.99 10.17 -8.09
C LEU A 269 -1.26 9.86 -9.40
N ALA A 270 -1.42 8.65 -9.93
CA ALA A 270 -0.86 8.30 -11.22
C ALA A 270 -1.46 9.16 -12.34
N ALA A 271 -2.78 9.35 -12.37
CA ALA A 271 -3.45 10.22 -13.35
C ALA A 271 -2.97 11.68 -13.31
N SER A 272 -2.46 12.16 -12.16
CA SER A 272 -1.83 13.48 -12.04
C SER A 272 -0.36 13.54 -12.52
N GLY A 273 0.16 12.45 -13.09
CA GLY A 273 1.52 12.37 -13.64
C GLY A 273 2.59 11.87 -12.66
N ILE A 274 2.20 11.43 -11.46
CA ILE A 274 3.13 10.83 -10.50
C ILE A 274 3.44 9.40 -10.92
N ALA A 275 4.72 9.02 -10.92
CA ALA A 275 5.13 7.63 -11.09
C ALA A 275 4.93 6.89 -9.77
N VAL A 276 4.22 5.76 -9.80
CA VAL A 276 3.94 4.97 -8.59
C VAL A 276 4.56 3.59 -8.73
N ILE A 277 5.29 3.14 -7.71
CA ILE A 277 5.77 1.77 -7.61
C ILE A 277 5.08 1.12 -6.41
N VAL A 278 4.38 0.03 -6.63
CA VAL A 278 3.63 -0.67 -5.58
C VAL A 278 4.21 -2.06 -5.37
N VAL A 279 4.60 -2.34 -4.13
CA VAL A 279 4.92 -3.69 -3.65
C VAL A 279 3.70 -4.23 -2.93
N SER A 280 3.25 -5.44 -3.26
CA SER A 280 2.26 -6.17 -2.48
C SER A 280 2.54 -7.67 -2.49
N SER A 281 2.22 -8.31 -1.38
CA SER A 281 2.16 -9.77 -1.24
C SER A 281 0.83 -10.34 -1.75
N ASP A 282 -0.17 -9.49 -1.92
CA ASP A 282 -1.47 -9.84 -2.51
C ASP A 282 -1.36 -9.75 -4.04
N LEU A 283 -1.28 -10.92 -4.69
CA LEU A 283 -1.12 -11.02 -6.14
C LEU A 283 -2.27 -10.34 -6.89
N MET A 284 -3.50 -10.50 -6.38
CA MET A 284 -4.68 -9.88 -6.99
C MET A 284 -4.64 -8.36 -6.91
N GLU A 285 -4.08 -7.81 -5.82
CA GLU A 285 -3.84 -6.37 -5.69
C GLU A 285 -2.87 -5.88 -6.77
N VAL A 286 -1.69 -6.51 -6.87
CA VAL A 286 -0.69 -6.11 -7.87
C VAL A 286 -1.25 -6.18 -9.28
N MET A 287 -1.93 -7.29 -9.64
CA MET A 287 -2.56 -7.47 -10.95
C MET A 287 -3.70 -6.45 -11.18
N GLY A 288 -4.46 -6.15 -10.11
CA GLY A 288 -5.63 -5.30 -10.18
C GLY A 288 -5.31 -3.83 -10.48
N ILE A 289 -4.24 -3.29 -9.91
CA ILE A 289 -3.94 -1.84 -9.96
C ILE A 289 -2.79 -1.45 -10.89
N SER A 290 -1.91 -2.40 -11.29
CA SER A 290 -0.67 -2.07 -12.01
C SER A 290 -0.84 -2.03 -13.51
N ASP A 291 -0.06 -1.19 -14.20
CA ASP A 291 0.02 -1.11 -15.66
C ASP A 291 0.95 -2.18 -16.25
N ARG A 292 1.97 -2.58 -15.50
CA ARG A 292 2.85 -3.74 -15.70
C ARG A 292 3.45 -4.17 -14.37
N ILE A 293 4.02 -5.37 -14.35
CA ILE A 293 4.50 -5.99 -13.12
C ILE A 293 5.92 -6.49 -13.35
N LEU A 294 6.83 -6.12 -12.45
CA LEU A 294 8.14 -6.73 -12.32
C LEU A 294 8.07 -7.85 -11.29
N ALA A 295 8.60 -9.00 -11.60
CA ALA A 295 8.74 -10.10 -10.67
C ALA A 295 10.14 -10.12 -10.06
N MET A 296 10.22 -10.39 -8.76
CA MET A 296 11.47 -10.57 -8.03
C MET A 296 11.51 -11.91 -7.32
N SER A 297 12.69 -12.50 -7.30
CA SER A 297 12.99 -13.69 -6.50
C SER A 297 14.41 -13.63 -5.97
N GLU A 298 14.60 -13.95 -4.70
CA GLU A 298 15.91 -14.02 -4.02
C GLU A 298 16.85 -12.81 -4.31
N GLY A 299 16.30 -11.59 -4.32
CA GLY A 299 17.08 -10.36 -4.53
C GLY A 299 17.46 -10.07 -5.99
N ALA A 300 16.81 -10.70 -6.96
CA ALA A 300 17.01 -10.48 -8.39
C ALA A 300 15.69 -10.19 -9.11
N LEU A 301 15.70 -9.40 -10.19
CA LEU A 301 14.59 -9.30 -11.13
C LEU A 301 14.55 -10.56 -12.00
N THR A 302 13.40 -11.23 -12.02
CA THR A 302 13.22 -12.50 -12.73
C THR A 302 12.41 -12.36 -14.00
N GLY A 303 11.69 -11.26 -14.17
CA GLY A 303 10.94 -10.96 -15.38
C GLY A 303 10.05 -9.72 -15.25
N GLU A 304 9.55 -9.31 -16.40
CA GLU A 304 8.55 -8.24 -16.53
C GLU A 304 7.35 -8.80 -17.29
N VAL A 305 6.15 -8.44 -16.83
CA VAL A 305 4.88 -8.90 -17.41
C VAL A 305 3.98 -7.69 -17.63
N ALA A 306 3.56 -7.48 -18.87
CA ALA A 306 2.55 -6.47 -19.19
C ALA A 306 1.19 -6.88 -18.60
N ARG A 307 0.33 -5.90 -18.31
CA ARG A 307 -0.97 -6.14 -17.67
C ARG A 307 -1.83 -7.15 -18.40
N ASP A 308 -1.91 -7.05 -19.71
CA ASP A 308 -2.72 -7.92 -20.59
C ASP A 308 -2.21 -9.37 -20.62
N GLN A 309 -0.94 -9.59 -20.25
CA GLN A 309 -0.29 -10.89 -20.15
C GLN A 309 -0.15 -11.38 -18.70
N ALA A 310 -0.61 -10.56 -17.72
CA ALA A 310 -0.49 -10.90 -16.32
C ALA A 310 -1.49 -12.00 -15.94
N GLY A 311 -0.96 -13.11 -15.45
CA GLY A 311 -1.73 -14.22 -14.92
C GLY A 311 -1.05 -14.78 -13.69
N GLU A 312 -1.86 -15.32 -12.77
CA GLU A 312 -1.39 -15.84 -11.48
C GLU A 312 -0.27 -16.86 -11.65
N ALA A 313 -0.49 -17.89 -12.48
CA ALA A 313 0.50 -18.94 -12.74
C ALA A 313 1.84 -18.38 -13.29
N ARG A 314 1.77 -17.39 -14.19
CA ARG A 314 2.95 -16.76 -14.78
C ARG A 314 3.75 -15.97 -13.76
N LEU A 315 3.09 -15.16 -12.94
CA LEU A 315 3.74 -14.36 -11.92
C LEU A 315 4.31 -15.22 -10.80
N LEU A 316 3.58 -16.25 -10.36
CA LEU A 316 4.09 -17.22 -9.39
C LEU A 316 5.31 -17.95 -9.92
N GLN A 317 5.30 -18.40 -11.18
CA GLN A 317 6.46 -19.05 -11.81
C GLN A 317 7.71 -18.17 -11.79
N LEU A 318 7.56 -16.86 -12.06
CA LEU A 318 8.65 -15.90 -12.01
C LEU A 318 9.13 -15.60 -10.58
N ALA A 319 8.24 -15.65 -9.59
CA ALA A 319 8.54 -15.37 -8.20
C ALA A 319 9.14 -16.57 -7.44
N LEU A 320 9.06 -17.79 -8.00
CA LEU A 320 9.67 -18.96 -7.39
C LEU A 320 11.20 -18.89 -7.47
N PRO A 321 11.93 -19.40 -6.45
CA PRO A 321 13.37 -19.54 -6.51
C PRO A 321 13.78 -20.34 -7.74
N ARG A 322 14.78 -19.84 -8.49
CA ARG A 322 15.35 -20.62 -9.59
C ARG A 322 16.02 -21.86 -9.00
N SER A 323 15.60 -23.06 -9.41
CA SER A 323 16.31 -24.28 -9.06
C SER A 323 17.78 -24.10 -9.45
N ARG A 324 18.68 -24.22 -8.46
CA ARG A 324 20.12 -24.25 -8.74
C ARG A 324 20.39 -25.49 -9.64
N ALA A 325 20.71 -25.23 -10.91
CA ALA A 325 21.26 -26.27 -11.77
C ALA A 325 22.66 -26.61 -11.29
#